data_1246c4b7f9733414a9c53a3d489b37b1
#
_entry.id   1246c4b7f9733414a9c53a3d489b37b1
#
_cell.length_a   1.000
_cell.length_b   1.000
_cell.length_c   1.000
_cell.angle_alpha   90.00
_cell.angle_beta   90.00
_cell.angle_gamma   90.00
#
_symmetry.space_group_name_H-M   'P 1'
#
loop_
_entity.id
_entity.type
_entity.pdbx_description
1 polymer ?
#
loop_
_entity_poly.entity_id
_entity_poly.type
_entity_poly.pdbx_seq_one_letter_code
_entity_poly.pdbx_strand_id
1 'polypeptide(L)'
;SFLVEDLLNQGFEFIPFNTNDYSPTLKNNLRMKYSPPLLYVKGNKDLLKETSIAIVGSRKANDTSLEFTKNIAQNAVKNYEVVVSGFAKGVDRTALEETLEAHGKSIIVLPQGIMTFGSGFKKYYSQLIDGDILVVSTYHPKVPWSVGLAMGRNVYIYGLAEKIFVAESDSKGGTWSGVVDGLNKGREIFVRVVENDEDNANDLLIMKGATPVDINGNVEHHEELVGFEEKVRSILTSPLSAKEIKEKTHIEIDTRKLSKMLSELSFIKTEKKNGKKIFRLVSPKATQLSCL
;
A
#
# COMPACT_ATOMS: atom_id res chain seq x y z
N SER A 1 -10.01 -12.24 -33.37
CA SER A 1 -8.69 -11.58 -33.57
C SER A 1 -7.61 -12.58 -33.18
N PHE A 2 -6.55 -12.72 -33.97
CA PHE A 2 -5.45 -13.66 -33.73
C PHE A 2 -4.86 -13.59 -32.30
N LEU A 3 -4.77 -12.38 -31.73
CA LEU A 3 -4.30 -12.20 -30.34
C LEU A 3 -5.27 -12.80 -29.31
N VAL A 4 -6.57 -12.68 -29.52
CA VAL A 4 -7.58 -13.24 -28.61
C VAL A 4 -7.55 -14.76 -28.64
N GLU A 5 -7.46 -15.35 -29.82
CA GLU A 5 -7.34 -16.79 -29.99
C GLU A 5 -6.06 -17.34 -29.35
N ASP A 6 -4.94 -16.66 -29.56
CA ASP A 6 -3.64 -17.00 -28.93
C ASP A 6 -3.72 -16.98 -27.41
N LEU A 7 -4.35 -15.96 -26.82
CA LEU A 7 -4.55 -15.86 -25.38
C LEU A 7 -5.42 -17.01 -24.84
N LEU A 8 -6.57 -17.27 -25.46
CA LEU A 8 -7.48 -18.34 -25.06
C LEU A 8 -6.81 -19.72 -25.17
N ASN A 9 -6.06 -19.98 -26.25
CA ASN A 9 -5.30 -21.21 -26.43
C ASN A 9 -4.21 -21.42 -25.37
N GLN A 10 -3.68 -20.35 -24.81
CA GLN A 10 -2.72 -20.38 -23.69
C GLN A 10 -3.39 -20.44 -22.31
N GLY A 11 -4.73 -20.54 -22.25
CA GLY A 11 -5.48 -20.61 -20.99
C GLY A 11 -5.57 -19.29 -20.23
N PHE A 12 -5.47 -18.15 -20.93
CA PHE A 12 -5.83 -16.85 -20.37
C PHE A 12 -7.32 -16.60 -20.55
N GLU A 13 -7.92 -15.91 -19.57
CA GLU A 13 -9.32 -15.51 -19.62
C GLU A 13 -9.46 -13.98 -19.61
N PHE A 14 -10.61 -13.50 -20.07
CA PHE A 14 -10.98 -12.10 -20.12
C PHE A 14 -12.18 -11.88 -19.21
N ILE A 15 -12.06 -10.92 -18.28
CA ILE A 15 -13.16 -10.58 -17.37
C ILE A 15 -13.55 -9.12 -17.61
N PRO A 16 -14.57 -8.85 -18.42
CA PRO A 16 -15.10 -7.50 -18.65
C PRO A 16 -15.78 -6.94 -17.39
N PHE A 17 -15.72 -5.62 -17.20
CA PHE A 17 -16.29 -4.91 -16.06
C PHE A 17 -17.78 -5.22 -15.79
N ASN A 18 -18.55 -5.46 -16.85
CA ASN A 18 -20.01 -5.67 -16.79
C ASN A 18 -20.42 -7.14 -16.59
N THR A 19 -19.47 -8.04 -16.34
CA THR A 19 -19.75 -9.47 -16.09
C THR A 19 -19.86 -9.78 -14.60
N ASN A 20 -20.50 -10.90 -14.28
CA ASN A 20 -20.63 -11.40 -12.90
C ASN A 20 -19.32 -11.96 -12.35
N ASP A 21 -18.33 -12.23 -13.19
CA ASP A 21 -17.00 -12.70 -12.79
C ASP A 21 -16.07 -11.57 -12.36
N TYR A 22 -16.46 -10.32 -12.63
CA TYR A 22 -15.65 -9.17 -12.21
C TYR A 22 -15.74 -8.95 -10.70
N SER A 23 -14.60 -8.59 -10.08
CA SER A 23 -14.52 -8.40 -8.62
C SER A 23 -15.50 -7.34 -8.10
N PRO A 24 -16.42 -7.69 -7.20
CA PRO A 24 -17.30 -6.72 -6.55
C PRO A 24 -16.50 -5.74 -5.67
N THR A 25 -15.48 -6.23 -4.97
CA THR A 25 -14.59 -5.42 -4.14
C THR A 25 -13.87 -4.34 -4.97
N LEU A 26 -13.34 -4.71 -6.15
CA LEU A 26 -12.70 -3.76 -7.05
C LEU A 26 -13.69 -2.69 -7.56
N LYS A 27 -14.91 -3.09 -7.94
CA LYS A 27 -15.98 -2.16 -8.36
C LYS A 27 -16.34 -1.15 -7.27
N ASN A 28 -16.51 -1.63 -6.04
CA ASN A 28 -16.90 -0.80 -4.90
C ASN A 28 -15.79 0.20 -4.54
N ASN A 29 -14.55 -0.26 -4.49
CA ASN A 29 -13.41 0.54 -4.07
C ASN A 29 -12.98 1.59 -5.10
N LEU A 30 -13.02 1.27 -6.39
CA LEU A 30 -12.58 2.19 -7.45
C LEU A 30 -13.72 2.93 -8.13
N ARG A 31 -14.96 2.48 -7.94
CA ARG A 31 -16.14 2.98 -8.67
C ARG A 31 -15.96 2.80 -10.19
N MET A 32 -17.02 3.02 -10.97
CA MET A 32 -17.00 2.84 -12.42
C MET A 32 -15.88 3.65 -13.12
N LYS A 33 -15.63 4.87 -12.66
CA LYS A 33 -14.70 5.81 -13.31
C LYS A 33 -13.25 5.33 -13.33
N TYR A 34 -12.84 4.59 -12.30
CA TYR A 34 -11.43 4.18 -12.10
C TYR A 34 -11.21 2.68 -12.17
N SER A 35 -12.30 1.91 -12.28
CA SER A 35 -12.21 0.46 -12.49
C SER A 35 -11.73 0.16 -13.90
N PRO A 36 -10.78 -0.79 -14.08
CA PRO A 36 -10.35 -1.19 -15.41
C PRO A 36 -11.51 -1.85 -16.16
N PRO A 37 -11.71 -1.52 -17.46
CA PRO A 37 -12.82 -2.06 -18.22
C PRO A 37 -12.69 -3.56 -18.51
N LEU A 38 -11.48 -4.09 -18.38
CA LEU A 38 -11.14 -5.48 -18.67
C LEU A 38 -10.00 -5.95 -17.78
N LEU A 39 -10.15 -7.15 -17.21
CA LEU A 39 -9.07 -7.89 -16.56
C LEU A 39 -8.62 -9.05 -17.46
N TYR A 40 -7.31 -9.18 -17.64
CA TYR A 40 -6.68 -10.36 -18.20
C TYR A 40 -6.25 -11.25 -17.05
N VAL A 41 -6.69 -12.51 -17.02
CA VAL A 41 -6.43 -13.38 -15.88
C VAL A 41 -5.95 -14.77 -16.29
N LYS A 42 -5.24 -15.44 -15.38
CA LYS A 42 -4.89 -16.86 -15.47
C LYS A 42 -4.86 -17.47 -14.08
N GLY A 43 -5.53 -18.61 -13.91
CA GLY A 43 -5.70 -19.32 -12.65
C GLY A 43 -7.14 -19.25 -12.15
N ASN A 44 -7.35 -19.34 -10.85
CA ASN A 44 -8.68 -19.42 -10.24
C ASN A 44 -9.35 -18.05 -10.13
N LYS A 45 -10.22 -17.73 -11.08
CA LYS A 45 -10.93 -16.43 -11.12
C LYS A 45 -11.95 -16.22 -9.99
N ASP A 46 -12.39 -17.30 -9.32
CA ASP A 46 -13.34 -17.19 -8.22
C ASP A 46 -12.74 -16.46 -7.02
N LEU A 47 -11.40 -16.44 -6.91
CA LEU A 47 -10.69 -15.64 -5.92
C LEU A 47 -11.01 -14.13 -5.99
N LEU A 48 -11.50 -13.62 -7.12
CA LEU A 48 -11.96 -12.24 -7.26
C LEU A 48 -13.22 -11.92 -6.45
N LYS A 49 -13.93 -12.94 -5.96
CA LYS A 49 -15.19 -12.83 -5.21
C LYS A 49 -15.01 -13.13 -3.71
N GLU A 50 -13.86 -13.65 -3.34
CA GLU A 50 -13.52 -13.98 -1.96
C GLU A 50 -13.12 -12.74 -1.16
N THR A 51 -13.30 -12.78 0.16
CA THR A 51 -12.76 -11.77 1.06
C THR A 51 -11.24 -11.71 0.93
N SER A 52 -10.70 -10.52 0.80
CA SER A 52 -9.28 -10.36 0.50
C SER A 52 -8.62 -9.19 1.23
N ILE A 53 -7.34 -9.38 1.56
CA ILE A 53 -6.49 -8.34 2.13
C ILE A 53 -5.30 -8.07 1.23
N ALA A 54 -4.80 -6.83 1.23
CA ALA A 54 -3.53 -6.50 0.59
C ALA A 54 -2.41 -6.43 1.62
N ILE A 55 -1.25 -7.00 1.28
CA ILE A 55 -0.02 -6.82 2.06
C ILE A 55 0.98 -6.12 1.15
N VAL A 56 1.40 -4.93 1.55
CA VAL A 56 2.23 -4.04 0.73
C VAL A 56 3.40 -3.46 1.53
N GLY A 57 4.48 -3.10 0.82
CA GLY A 57 5.61 -2.49 1.50
C GLY A 57 6.84 -2.30 0.62
N SER A 58 7.97 -2.04 1.29
CA SER A 58 9.26 -1.79 0.68
C SER A 58 9.80 -3.02 -0.07
N ARG A 59 10.48 -2.75 -1.19
CA ARG A 59 11.29 -3.78 -1.89
C ARG A 59 12.57 -4.14 -1.14
N LYS A 60 12.97 -3.30 -0.19
CA LYS A 60 14.16 -3.42 0.66
C LYS A 60 13.76 -3.49 2.14
N ALA A 61 12.62 -4.13 2.41
CA ALA A 61 12.10 -4.28 3.76
C ALA A 61 13.13 -4.96 4.68
N ASN A 62 13.19 -4.46 5.92
CA ASN A 62 14.02 -5.06 6.97
C ASN A 62 13.40 -6.37 7.49
N ASP A 63 14.15 -7.10 8.33
CA ASP A 63 13.73 -8.40 8.84
C ASP A 63 12.44 -8.33 9.66
N THR A 64 12.26 -7.30 10.49
CA THR A 64 11.03 -7.09 11.28
C THR A 64 9.81 -6.86 10.37
N SER A 65 9.98 -6.09 9.28
CA SER A 65 8.93 -5.88 8.28
C SER A 65 8.58 -7.14 7.51
N LEU A 66 9.58 -7.99 7.24
CA LEU A 66 9.33 -9.29 6.62
C LEU A 66 8.65 -10.26 7.59
N GLU A 67 9.01 -10.26 8.88
CA GLU A 67 8.33 -11.03 9.92
C GLU A 67 6.86 -10.60 10.06
N PHE A 68 6.58 -9.29 10.15
CA PHE A 68 5.22 -8.78 10.10
C PHE A 68 4.45 -9.30 8.89
N THR A 69 5.07 -9.24 7.71
CA THR A 69 4.47 -9.73 6.46
C THR A 69 4.07 -11.21 6.55
N LYS A 70 4.94 -12.05 7.12
CA LYS A 70 4.68 -13.49 7.36
C LYS A 70 3.50 -13.68 8.31
N ASN A 71 3.51 -12.99 9.43
CA ASN A 71 2.45 -13.09 10.44
C ASN A 71 1.08 -12.70 9.86
N ILE A 72 1.02 -11.59 9.10
CA ILE A 72 -0.23 -11.15 8.44
C ILE A 72 -0.68 -12.16 7.39
N ALA A 73 0.23 -12.69 6.56
CA ALA A 73 -0.10 -13.70 5.55
C ALA A 73 -0.66 -14.98 6.20
N GLN A 74 -0.02 -15.49 7.25
CA GLN A 74 -0.50 -16.66 7.99
C GLN A 74 -1.85 -16.43 8.68
N ASN A 75 -2.06 -15.21 9.23
CA ASN A 75 -3.34 -14.86 9.83
C ASN A 75 -4.45 -14.76 8.78
N ALA A 76 -4.16 -14.20 7.60
CA ALA A 76 -5.11 -14.21 6.48
C ALA A 76 -5.53 -15.62 6.09
N VAL A 77 -4.59 -16.57 5.98
CA VAL A 77 -4.89 -17.96 5.67
C VAL A 77 -5.78 -18.61 6.74
N LYS A 78 -5.51 -18.38 8.03
CA LYS A 78 -6.35 -18.87 9.14
C LYS A 78 -7.78 -18.33 9.08
N ASN A 79 -7.94 -17.10 8.56
CA ASN A 79 -9.23 -16.43 8.41
C ASN A 79 -9.91 -16.72 7.06
N TYR A 80 -9.33 -17.58 6.22
CA TYR A 80 -9.79 -17.87 4.86
C TYR A 80 -9.85 -16.63 3.95
N GLU A 81 -8.94 -15.66 4.17
CA GLU A 81 -8.82 -14.46 3.36
C GLU A 81 -7.78 -14.65 2.24
N VAL A 82 -8.07 -14.13 1.06
CA VAL A 82 -7.14 -14.14 -0.08
C VAL A 82 -6.12 -13.01 0.06
N VAL A 83 -4.84 -13.30 -0.10
CA VAL A 83 -3.79 -12.28 -0.06
C VAL A 83 -3.55 -11.69 -1.44
N VAL A 84 -3.73 -10.37 -1.57
CA VAL A 84 -3.49 -9.62 -2.80
C VAL A 84 -2.13 -8.92 -2.70
N SER A 85 -1.26 -9.14 -3.68
CA SER A 85 0.06 -8.49 -3.72
C SER A 85 0.58 -8.30 -5.15
N GLY A 86 1.73 -7.65 -5.28
CA GLY A 86 2.25 -7.17 -6.55
C GLY A 86 3.41 -7.93 -7.14
N PHE A 87 3.89 -8.99 -6.51
CA PHE A 87 5.01 -9.79 -6.98
C PHE A 87 6.37 -9.05 -7.01
N ALA A 88 6.51 -7.90 -6.39
CA ALA A 88 7.79 -7.22 -6.26
C ALA A 88 8.70 -7.95 -5.24
N LYS A 89 10.00 -7.65 -5.24
CA LYS A 89 10.91 -8.12 -4.17
C LYS A 89 10.49 -7.56 -2.81
N GLY A 90 10.94 -8.18 -1.73
CA GLY A 90 10.64 -7.77 -0.36
C GLY A 90 9.22 -8.16 0.04
N VAL A 91 8.45 -7.23 0.59
CA VAL A 91 7.14 -7.49 1.18
C VAL A 91 6.20 -8.27 0.25
N ASP A 92 6.02 -7.83 -0.99
CA ASP A 92 5.08 -8.47 -1.92
C ASP A 92 5.43 -9.95 -2.17
N ARG A 93 6.73 -10.25 -2.32
CA ARG A 93 7.19 -11.62 -2.56
C ARG A 93 7.03 -12.48 -1.32
N THR A 94 7.40 -11.97 -0.15
CA THR A 94 7.23 -12.67 1.12
C THR A 94 5.77 -12.95 1.40
N ALA A 95 4.87 -11.98 1.18
CA ALA A 95 3.44 -12.17 1.34
C ALA A 95 2.90 -13.34 0.51
N LEU A 96 3.29 -13.42 -0.78
CA LEU A 96 2.90 -14.51 -1.66
C LEU A 96 3.45 -15.85 -1.18
N GLU A 97 4.76 -15.94 -0.93
CA GLU A 97 5.42 -17.20 -0.60
C GLU A 97 4.92 -17.76 0.74
N GLU A 98 4.78 -16.93 1.78
CA GLU A 98 4.23 -17.36 3.08
C GLU A 98 2.76 -17.78 2.99
N THR A 99 1.95 -17.08 2.16
CA THR A 99 0.55 -17.48 1.93
C THR A 99 0.47 -18.88 1.33
N LEU A 100 1.30 -19.17 0.33
CA LEU A 100 1.31 -20.47 -0.35
C LEU A 100 1.91 -21.58 0.53
N GLU A 101 2.94 -21.29 1.33
CA GLU A 101 3.49 -22.25 2.31
C GLU A 101 2.46 -22.62 3.38
N ALA A 102 1.61 -21.67 3.76
CA ALA A 102 0.49 -21.91 4.67
C ALA A 102 -0.75 -22.54 3.99
N HIS A 103 -0.65 -22.97 2.72
CA HIS A 103 -1.76 -23.53 1.93
C HIS A 103 -2.93 -22.56 1.73
N GLY A 104 -2.65 -21.25 1.70
CA GLY A 104 -3.62 -20.20 1.42
C GLY A 104 -3.68 -19.83 -0.06
N LYS A 105 -4.52 -18.85 -0.36
CA LYS A 105 -4.82 -18.40 -1.72
C LYS A 105 -4.34 -16.97 -1.96
N SER A 106 -3.85 -16.67 -3.17
CA SER A 106 -3.30 -15.36 -3.49
C SER A 106 -3.70 -14.83 -4.87
N ILE A 107 -3.88 -13.52 -4.95
CA ILE A 107 -4.04 -12.78 -6.21
C ILE A 107 -2.75 -11.99 -6.49
N ILE A 108 -2.11 -12.30 -7.61
CA ILE A 108 -0.93 -11.59 -8.10
C ILE A 108 -1.36 -10.55 -9.11
N VAL A 109 -1.18 -9.27 -8.80
CA VAL A 109 -1.49 -8.18 -9.74
C VAL A 109 -0.21 -7.76 -10.46
N LEU A 110 -0.17 -7.89 -11.78
CA LEU A 110 1.03 -7.66 -12.58
C LEU A 110 1.18 -6.18 -12.98
N PRO A 111 2.41 -5.66 -12.99
CA PRO A 111 2.75 -4.34 -13.53
C PRO A 111 3.10 -4.39 -15.04
N GLN A 112 2.62 -5.38 -15.75
CA GLN A 112 2.96 -5.68 -17.14
C GLN A 112 1.86 -6.50 -17.82
N GLY A 113 1.95 -6.70 -19.12
CA GLY A 113 1.03 -7.56 -19.84
C GLY A 113 1.15 -9.01 -19.40
N ILE A 114 0.01 -9.70 -19.30
CA ILE A 114 -0.05 -11.05 -18.72
C ILE A 114 0.82 -12.08 -19.47
N MET A 115 0.96 -11.97 -20.77
CA MET A 115 1.79 -12.87 -21.59
C MET A 115 3.29 -12.72 -21.30
N THR A 116 3.73 -11.61 -20.70
CA THR A 116 5.14 -11.36 -20.38
C THR A 116 5.59 -11.95 -19.03
N PHE A 117 4.68 -12.59 -18.29
CA PHE A 117 4.95 -13.20 -16.97
C PHE A 117 5.39 -14.67 -17.04
N GLY A 118 6.01 -15.10 -18.13
CA GLY A 118 6.31 -16.51 -18.41
C GLY A 118 7.11 -17.25 -17.33
N SER A 119 8.13 -16.61 -16.72
CA SER A 119 8.92 -17.23 -15.64
C SER A 119 8.10 -17.41 -14.35
N GLY A 120 7.16 -16.50 -14.05
CA GLY A 120 6.26 -16.63 -12.92
C GLY A 120 5.27 -17.78 -13.11
N PHE A 121 4.70 -17.93 -14.29
CA PHE A 121 3.83 -19.07 -14.60
C PHE A 121 4.54 -20.41 -14.49
N LYS A 122 5.82 -20.49 -14.86
CA LYS A 122 6.62 -21.71 -14.67
C LYS A 122 6.88 -21.99 -13.17
N LYS A 123 7.24 -20.96 -12.41
CA LYS A 123 7.57 -21.10 -10.98
C LYS A 123 6.37 -21.57 -10.16
N TYR A 124 5.18 -21.06 -10.44
CA TYR A 124 3.96 -21.32 -9.66
C TYR A 124 2.95 -22.20 -10.42
N TYR A 125 3.44 -23.08 -11.29
CA TYR A 125 2.58 -23.89 -12.16
C TYR A 125 1.63 -24.80 -11.35
N SER A 126 2.12 -25.50 -10.32
CA SER A 126 1.29 -26.35 -9.45
C SER A 126 0.19 -25.56 -8.76
N GLN A 127 0.52 -24.44 -8.12
CA GLN A 127 -0.45 -23.59 -7.42
C GLN A 127 -1.51 -22.98 -8.35
N LEU A 128 -1.14 -22.75 -9.61
CA LEU A 128 -2.12 -22.33 -10.63
C LEU A 128 -3.11 -23.43 -10.98
N ILE A 129 -2.63 -24.69 -11.11
CA ILE A 129 -3.48 -25.86 -11.40
C ILE A 129 -4.34 -26.23 -10.21
N ASP A 130 -3.79 -26.16 -9.00
CA ASP A 130 -4.47 -26.45 -7.74
C ASP A 130 -5.52 -25.37 -7.38
N GLY A 131 -5.48 -24.21 -8.08
CA GLY A 131 -6.45 -23.14 -7.89
C GLY A 131 -6.13 -22.19 -6.73
N ASP A 132 -4.90 -22.21 -6.22
CA ASP A 132 -4.45 -21.39 -5.09
C ASP A 132 -4.03 -19.99 -5.54
N ILE A 133 -3.81 -19.78 -6.83
CA ILE A 133 -3.35 -18.50 -7.39
C ILE A 133 -4.28 -18.02 -8.51
N LEU A 134 -4.51 -16.72 -8.51
CA LEU A 134 -4.97 -15.95 -9.66
C LEU A 134 -3.93 -14.91 -10.04
N VAL A 135 -3.53 -14.88 -11.29
CA VAL A 135 -2.70 -13.81 -11.87
C VAL A 135 -3.59 -12.86 -12.64
N VAL A 136 -3.48 -11.57 -12.34
CA VAL A 136 -4.31 -10.50 -12.93
C VAL A 136 -3.43 -9.43 -13.57
N SER A 137 -3.79 -8.98 -14.76
CA SER A 137 -3.24 -7.78 -15.40
C SER A 137 -4.36 -6.91 -15.98
N THR A 138 -4.18 -5.60 -15.93
CA THR A 138 -5.06 -4.60 -16.54
C THR A 138 -4.45 -3.96 -17.81
N TYR A 139 -3.24 -4.37 -18.14
CA TYR A 139 -2.46 -3.83 -19.26
C TYR A 139 -2.58 -4.69 -20.51
N HIS A 140 -2.32 -4.10 -21.68
CA HIS A 140 -2.27 -4.86 -22.93
C HIS A 140 -1.37 -6.10 -22.77
N PRO A 141 -1.79 -7.30 -23.22
CA PRO A 141 -1.16 -8.59 -22.89
C PRO A 141 0.34 -8.71 -23.15
N LYS A 142 0.86 -7.99 -24.12
CA LYS A 142 2.28 -8.03 -24.54
C LYS A 142 3.11 -6.85 -24.04
N VAL A 143 2.55 -5.92 -23.26
CA VAL A 143 3.32 -4.76 -22.77
C VAL A 143 4.38 -5.20 -21.77
N PRO A 144 5.66 -4.77 -21.93
CA PRO A 144 6.72 -5.12 -21.01
C PRO A 144 6.59 -4.35 -19.70
N TRP A 145 7.29 -4.83 -18.67
CA TRP A 145 7.39 -4.17 -17.39
C TRP A 145 8.02 -2.77 -17.50
N SER A 146 7.48 -1.82 -16.73
CA SER A 146 8.10 -0.50 -16.53
C SER A 146 7.81 0.03 -15.11
N VAL A 147 8.63 0.98 -14.65
CA VAL A 147 8.44 1.62 -13.34
C VAL A 147 7.09 2.34 -13.28
N GLY A 148 6.71 3.06 -14.34
CA GLY A 148 5.42 3.77 -14.42
C GLY A 148 4.22 2.82 -14.30
N LEU A 149 4.25 1.68 -14.99
CA LEU A 149 3.21 0.65 -14.87
C LEU A 149 3.19 0.02 -13.48
N ALA A 150 4.35 -0.18 -12.85
CA ALA A 150 4.42 -0.72 -11.50
C ALA A 150 3.80 0.24 -10.46
N MET A 151 3.98 1.53 -10.62
CA MET A 151 3.32 2.53 -9.76
C MET A 151 1.82 2.61 -10.05
N GLY A 152 1.42 2.66 -11.33
CA GLY A 152 0.01 2.71 -11.74
C GLY A 152 -0.78 1.46 -11.32
N ARG A 153 -0.15 0.28 -11.28
CA ARG A 153 -0.76 -0.98 -10.87
C ARG A 153 -1.20 -0.99 -9.39
N ASN A 154 -0.51 -0.23 -8.51
CA ASN A 154 -0.80 -0.28 -7.07
C ASN A 154 -2.26 0.05 -6.73
N VAL A 155 -2.89 0.93 -7.50
CA VAL A 155 -4.32 1.23 -7.31
C VAL A 155 -5.21 -0.02 -7.41
N TYR A 156 -4.82 -1.01 -8.20
CA TYR A 156 -5.58 -2.26 -8.36
C TYR A 156 -5.31 -3.25 -7.23
N ILE A 157 -4.09 -3.28 -6.65
CA ILE A 157 -3.82 -4.05 -5.43
C ILE A 157 -4.72 -3.54 -4.31
N TYR A 158 -4.69 -2.22 -4.07
CA TYR A 158 -5.54 -1.59 -3.05
C TYR A 158 -7.04 -1.75 -3.38
N GLY A 159 -7.41 -1.69 -4.65
CA GLY A 159 -8.78 -1.84 -5.11
C GLY A 159 -9.36 -3.23 -4.92
N LEU A 160 -8.55 -4.27 -5.09
CA LEU A 160 -8.97 -5.68 -4.94
C LEU A 160 -9.08 -6.14 -3.49
N ALA A 161 -8.58 -5.40 -2.52
CA ALA A 161 -8.57 -5.80 -1.12
C ALA A 161 -9.63 -5.03 -0.30
N GLU A 162 -10.12 -5.61 0.76
CA GLU A 162 -10.98 -4.94 1.74
C GLU A 162 -10.14 -4.15 2.74
N LYS A 163 -9.09 -4.77 3.26
CA LYS A 163 -8.13 -4.19 4.20
C LYS A 163 -6.73 -4.18 3.60
N ILE A 164 -5.93 -3.20 4.00
CA ILE A 164 -4.57 -3.03 3.49
C ILE A 164 -3.61 -3.01 4.67
N PHE A 165 -2.66 -3.94 4.70
CA PHE A 165 -1.59 -4.00 5.69
C PHE A 165 -0.28 -3.50 5.09
N VAL A 166 0.34 -2.55 5.76
CA VAL A 166 1.60 -1.92 5.35
C VAL A 166 2.71 -2.35 6.29
N ALA A 167 3.65 -3.13 5.79
CA ALA A 167 4.78 -3.60 6.57
C ALA A 167 5.84 -2.49 6.76
N GLU A 168 6.20 -1.83 5.66
CA GLU A 168 7.20 -0.76 5.65
C GLU A 168 6.99 0.18 4.47
N SER A 169 7.14 1.47 4.70
CA SER A 169 7.08 2.50 3.66
C SER A 169 8.18 3.54 3.84
N ASP A 170 8.78 3.98 2.75
CA ASP A 170 9.52 5.24 2.70
C ASP A 170 8.53 6.42 2.64
N SER A 171 9.01 7.65 2.88
CA SER A 171 8.22 8.89 2.74
C SER A 171 7.90 9.28 1.28
N LYS A 172 8.26 8.42 0.32
CA LYS A 172 8.03 8.57 -1.12
C LYS A 172 7.98 7.21 -1.80
N GLY A 173 7.55 7.19 -3.07
CA GLY A 173 7.47 5.95 -3.86
C GLY A 173 6.07 5.34 -3.89
N GLY A 174 5.99 4.11 -4.44
CA GLY A 174 4.71 3.47 -4.75
C GLY A 174 3.87 3.10 -3.53
N THR A 175 4.50 2.58 -2.46
CA THR A 175 3.78 2.24 -1.22
C THR A 175 3.25 3.51 -0.56
N TRP A 176 4.10 4.53 -0.35
CA TRP A 176 3.70 5.81 0.21
C TRP A 176 2.52 6.45 -0.55
N SER A 177 2.68 6.62 -1.86
CA SER A 177 1.65 7.26 -2.69
C SER A 177 0.33 6.48 -2.68
N GLY A 178 0.40 5.14 -2.71
CA GLY A 178 -0.79 4.28 -2.67
C GLY A 178 -1.51 4.35 -1.32
N VAL A 179 -0.77 4.34 -0.21
CA VAL A 179 -1.35 4.47 1.15
C VAL A 179 -2.02 5.83 1.33
N VAL A 180 -1.32 6.93 0.99
CA VAL A 180 -1.88 8.28 1.11
C VAL A 180 -3.13 8.45 0.26
N ASP A 181 -3.13 7.96 -0.99
CA ASP A 181 -4.32 7.95 -1.85
C ASP A 181 -5.46 7.11 -1.24
N GLY A 182 -5.13 5.94 -0.69
CA GLY A 182 -6.09 5.08 -0.01
C GLY A 182 -6.74 5.74 1.21
N LEU A 183 -5.94 6.36 2.09
CA LEU A 183 -6.44 7.11 3.25
C LEU A 183 -7.39 8.25 2.81
N ASN A 184 -7.02 9.02 1.79
CA ASN A 184 -7.87 10.08 1.24
C ASN A 184 -9.20 9.55 0.67
N LYS A 185 -9.27 8.28 0.29
CA LYS A 185 -10.46 7.59 -0.21
C LYS A 185 -11.22 6.82 0.88
N GLY A 186 -10.82 6.96 2.15
CA GLY A 186 -11.47 6.30 3.29
C GLY A 186 -11.26 4.79 3.34
N ARG A 187 -10.11 4.29 2.81
CA ARG A 187 -9.79 2.87 2.86
C ARG A 187 -9.28 2.47 4.24
N GLU A 188 -9.62 1.26 4.68
CA GLU A 188 -9.07 0.66 5.90
C GLU A 188 -7.61 0.27 5.69
N ILE A 189 -6.70 1.04 6.31
CA ILE A 189 -5.26 0.85 6.17
C ILE A 189 -4.63 0.69 7.53
N PHE A 190 -3.96 -0.43 7.72
CA PHE A 190 -3.26 -0.84 8.92
C PHE A 190 -1.76 -0.73 8.66
N VAL A 191 -1.04 -0.05 9.56
CA VAL A 191 0.39 0.19 9.41
C VAL A 191 1.13 -0.36 10.62
N ARG A 192 2.13 -1.20 10.37
CA ARG A 192 2.99 -1.73 11.42
C ARG A 192 3.64 -0.58 12.21
N VAL A 193 3.49 -0.62 13.53
CA VAL A 193 4.20 0.28 14.44
C VAL A 193 5.70 0.02 14.35
N VAL A 194 6.48 1.09 14.39
CA VAL A 194 7.94 1.04 14.27
C VAL A 194 8.55 1.03 15.65
N GLU A 195 9.40 0.05 15.91
CA GLU A 195 10.25 0.07 17.10
C GLU A 195 11.35 1.14 16.98
N ASN A 196 11.93 1.53 18.11
CA ASN A 196 12.97 2.56 18.13
C ASN A 196 14.13 2.20 17.21
N ASP A 197 14.59 3.19 16.41
CA ASP A 197 15.73 3.16 15.48
C ASP A 197 15.47 2.64 14.04
N GLU A 198 14.28 2.24 13.65
CA GLU A 198 13.97 1.95 12.25
C GLU A 198 13.87 3.23 11.42
N ASP A 199 14.56 3.26 10.29
CA ASP A 199 14.54 4.39 9.33
C ASP A 199 13.50 4.17 8.24
N ASN A 200 12.21 4.32 8.58
CA ASN A 200 11.09 4.27 7.64
C ASN A 200 10.03 5.36 7.95
N ALA A 201 8.96 5.41 7.18
CA ALA A 201 7.94 6.43 7.27
C ALA A 201 6.58 5.92 7.80
N ASN A 202 6.54 4.75 8.45
CA ASN A 202 5.30 4.18 8.96
C ASN A 202 4.59 5.12 9.95
N ASP A 203 5.34 5.72 10.87
CA ASP A 203 4.77 6.67 11.83
C ASP A 203 4.09 7.86 11.15
N LEU A 204 4.65 8.34 10.02
CA LEU A 204 4.03 9.39 9.22
C LEU A 204 2.71 8.96 8.59
N LEU A 205 2.58 7.68 8.21
CA LEU A 205 1.32 7.13 7.69
C LEU A 205 0.28 7.01 8.81
N ILE A 206 0.70 6.61 10.01
CA ILE A 206 -0.16 6.55 11.21
C ILE A 206 -0.67 7.96 11.56
N MET A 207 0.22 8.95 11.54
CA MET A 207 -0.17 10.36 11.73
C MET A 207 -1.17 10.86 10.70
N LYS A 208 -1.13 10.33 9.47
CA LYS A 208 -2.08 10.65 8.39
C LYS A 208 -3.42 9.93 8.52
N GLY A 209 -3.60 9.13 9.56
CA GLY A 209 -4.86 8.45 9.88
C GLY A 209 -4.88 6.96 9.54
N ALA A 210 -3.74 6.34 9.26
CA ALA A 210 -3.67 4.87 9.21
C ALA A 210 -3.79 4.28 10.62
N THR A 211 -4.39 3.11 10.73
CA THR A 211 -4.54 2.40 12.00
C THR A 211 -3.22 1.72 12.38
N PRO A 212 -2.63 2.04 13.55
CA PRO A 212 -1.41 1.38 14.02
C PRO A 212 -1.70 -0.07 14.45
N VAL A 213 -0.79 -0.98 14.08
CA VAL A 213 -0.88 -2.40 14.45
C VAL A 213 0.48 -2.94 14.90
N ASP A 214 0.44 -3.92 15.81
CA ASP A 214 1.61 -4.66 16.27
C ASP A 214 2.17 -5.60 15.18
N ILE A 215 3.22 -6.34 15.51
CA ILE A 215 3.89 -7.32 14.62
C ILE A 215 2.95 -8.45 14.17
N ASN A 216 1.83 -8.68 14.84
CA ASN A 216 0.84 -9.70 14.54
C ASN A 216 -0.41 -9.14 13.83
N GLY A 217 -0.49 -7.82 13.65
CA GLY A 217 -1.63 -7.15 13.03
C GLY A 217 -2.76 -6.78 14.00
N ASN A 218 -2.55 -6.89 15.31
CA ASN A 218 -3.51 -6.42 16.30
C ASN A 218 -3.44 -4.90 16.42
N VAL A 219 -4.60 -4.26 16.53
CA VAL A 219 -4.66 -2.80 16.66
C VAL A 219 -3.98 -2.36 17.95
N GLU A 220 -3.04 -1.46 17.84
CA GLU A 220 -2.39 -0.79 18.95
C GLU A 220 -2.95 0.61 19.16
N HIS A 221 -3.08 1.01 20.43
CA HIS A 221 -3.53 2.35 20.79
C HIS A 221 -2.32 3.29 20.87
N HIS A 222 -1.98 3.95 19.78
CA HIS A 222 -1.00 5.03 19.71
C HIS A 222 -1.73 6.38 19.62
N GLU A 223 -2.50 6.72 20.65
CA GLU A 223 -3.27 7.98 20.72
C GLU A 223 -2.39 9.22 20.50
N GLU A 224 -1.12 9.12 20.84
CA GLU A 224 -0.13 10.17 20.66
C GLU A 224 0.20 10.48 19.17
N LEU A 225 0.11 9.49 18.28
CA LEU A 225 0.34 9.66 16.83
C LEU A 225 -0.94 10.03 16.08
N VAL A 226 -2.07 9.52 16.54
CA VAL A 226 -3.37 9.81 15.93
C VAL A 226 -3.74 11.27 16.18
N GLY A 227 -4.00 12.02 15.10
CA GLY A 227 -4.30 13.46 15.18
C GLY A 227 -3.09 14.35 15.48
N PHE A 228 -1.87 13.82 15.43
CA PHE A 228 -0.65 14.59 15.69
C PHE A 228 -0.48 15.78 14.72
N GLU A 229 -0.79 15.61 13.44
CA GLU A 229 -0.74 16.73 12.48
C GLU A 229 -1.64 17.90 12.91
N GLU A 230 -2.86 17.60 13.38
CA GLU A 230 -3.80 18.62 13.87
C GLU A 230 -3.30 19.29 15.13
N LYS A 231 -2.78 18.51 16.09
CA LYS A 231 -2.15 19.04 17.31
C LYS A 231 -0.98 19.96 16.97
N VAL A 232 -0.10 19.55 16.05
CA VAL A 232 1.04 20.37 15.60
C VAL A 232 0.56 21.66 14.91
N ARG A 233 -0.46 21.59 14.06
CA ARG A 233 -1.04 22.79 13.42
C ARG A 233 -1.58 23.76 14.44
N SER A 234 -2.27 23.30 15.48
CA SER A 234 -2.88 24.14 16.50
C SER A 234 -1.87 24.88 17.36
N ILE A 235 -0.70 24.28 17.64
CA ILE A 235 0.33 24.88 18.50
C ILE A 235 1.36 25.73 17.74
N LEU A 236 1.53 25.53 16.43
CA LEU A 236 2.50 26.25 15.59
C LEU A 236 2.02 27.65 15.19
N THR A 237 1.43 28.41 16.12
CA THR A 237 1.10 29.83 15.95
C THR A 237 2.33 30.72 15.86
N SER A 238 3.48 30.24 16.31
CA SER A 238 4.81 30.84 16.19
C SER A 238 5.85 29.75 15.92
N PRO A 239 7.06 30.09 15.41
CA PRO A 239 8.12 29.12 15.19
C PRO A 239 8.56 28.44 16.49
N LEU A 240 8.57 27.08 16.52
CA LEU A 240 8.95 26.26 17.68
C LEU A 240 10.06 25.27 17.30
N SER A 241 10.89 24.90 18.27
CA SER A 241 11.85 23.79 18.16
C SER A 241 11.13 22.43 18.34
N ALA A 242 11.76 21.34 17.92
CA ALA A 242 11.21 20.00 18.14
C ALA A 242 10.99 19.69 19.64
N LYS A 243 11.86 20.21 20.52
CA LYS A 243 11.71 20.04 21.99
C LYS A 243 10.45 20.75 22.49
N GLU A 244 10.21 21.99 22.09
CA GLU A 244 9.01 22.75 22.48
C GLU A 244 7.72 22.11 21.92
N ILE A 245 7.78 21.57 20.70
CA ILE A 245 6.65 20.83 20.11
C ILE A 245 6.38 19.57 20.92
N LYS A 246 7.43 18.80 21.28
CA LYS A 246 7.30 17.60 22.11
C LYS A 246 6.62 17.93 23.44
N GLU A 247 7.09 18.96 24.13
CA GLU A 247 6.55 19.41 25.42
C GLU A 247 5.07 19.83 25.30
N LYS A 248 4.70 20.56 24.26
CA LYS A 248 3.33 21.05 24.05
C LYS A 248 2.34 19.98 23.58
N THR A 249 2.81 18.99 22.84
CA THR A 249 1.97 17.90 22.33
C THR A 249 1.92 16.70 23.26
N HIS A 250 2.81 16.66 24.27
CA HIS A 250 3.02 15.53 25.18
C HIS A 250 3.33 14.21 24.48
N ILE A 251 3.97 14.29 23.29
CA ILE A 251 4.31 13.10 22.51
C ILE A 251 5.57 12.41 23.06
N GLU A 252 5.51 11.10 23.26
CA GLU A 252 6.60 10.29 23.80
C GLU A 252 7.56 9.76 22.72
N ILE A 253 7.87 10.58 21.71
CA ILE A 253 8.82 10.26 20.65
C ILE A 253 10.17 10.91 20.94
N ASP A 254 11.28 10.23 20.59
CA ASP A 254 12.60 10.84 20.65
C ASP A 254 12.67 12.16 19.86
N THR A 255 13.34 13.17 20.40
CA THR A 255 13.36 14.51 19.82
C THR A 255 14.03 14.57 18.45
N ARG A 256 14.99 13.65 18.16
CA ARG A 256 15.64 13.58 16.84
C ARG A 256 14.68 12.97 15.80
N LYS A 257 14.00 11.88 16.18
CA LYS A 257 12.96 11.24 15.39
C LYS A 257 11.82 12.24 15.11
N LEU A 258 11.33 12.92 16.14
CA LEU A 258 10.32 13.98 16.01
C LEU A 258 10.77 15.10 15.06
N SER A 259 12.02 15.57 15.18
CA SER A 259 12.57 16.60 14.30
C SER A 259 12.63 16.15 12.83
N LYS A 260 12.89 14.87 12.56
CA LYS A 260 12.85 14.31 11.20
C LYS A 260 11.41 14.29 10.69
N MET A 261 10.49 13.74 11.46
CA MET A 261 9.06 13.66 11.14
C MET A 261 8.47 15.03 10.82
N LEU A 262 8.70 16.05 11.66
CA LEU A 262 8.25 17.42 11.43
C LEU A 262 8.78 18.01 10.12
N SER A 263 10.00 17.64 9.72
CA SER A 263 10.61 18.14 8.46
C SER A 263 9.95 17.56 7.21
N GLU A 264 9.27 16.43 7.31
CA GLU A 264 8.62 15.73 6.20
C GLU A 264 7.14 16.13 6.05
N LEU A 265 6.58 16.85 7.03
CA LEU A 265 5.22 17.36 6.94
C LEU A 265 5.11 18.52 5.94
N SER A 266 4.28 18.35 4.92
CA SER A 266 4.16 19.30 3.78
C SER A 266 3.72 20.71 4.18
N PHE A 267 3.07 20.86 5.33
CA PHE A 267 2.60 22.14 5.86
C PHE A 267 3.61 22.81 6.80
N ILE A 268 4.78 22.20 7.01
CA ILE A 268 5.84 22.73 7.88
C ILE A 268 7.01 23.21 7.04
N LYS A 269 7.49 24.42 7.35
CA LYS A 269 8.77 24.94 6.88
C LYS A 269 9.80 24.87 7.99
N THR A 270 10.95 24.29 7.67
CA THR A 270 12.10 24.22 8.58
C THR A 270 13.02 25.40 8.36
N GLU A 271 13.44 26.05 9.43
CA GLU A 271 14.41 27.18 9.41
C GLU A 271 15.47 26.97 10.51
N LYS A 272 16.62 27.64 10.39
CA LYS A 272 17.63 27.70 11.45
C LYS A 272 17.63 29.09 12.08
N LYS A 273 17.49 29.17 13.41
CA LYS A 273 17.60 30.42 14.18
C LYS A 273 18.54 30.18 15.35
N ASN A 274 19.57 31.01 15.48
CA ASN A 274 20.62 30.90 16.52
C ASN A 274 21.22 29.48 16.61
N GLY A 275 21.51 28.84 15.44
CA GLY A 275 22.06 27.49 15.38
C GLY A 275 21.07 26.35 15.67
N LYS A 276 19.84 26.64 16.11
CA LYS A 276 18.79 25.65 16.40
C LYS A 276 17.83 25.53 15.22
N LYS A 277 17.39 24.30 14.96
CA LYS A 277 16.35 23.98 13.98
C LYS A 277 14.99 24.33 14.57
N ILE A 278 14.21 25.14 13.85
CA ILE A 278 12.84 25.53 14.24
C ILE A 278 11.87 25.23 13.08
N PHE A 279 10.62 25.03 13.46
CA PHE A 279 9.52 24.64 12.59
C PHE A 279 8.44 25.72 12.63
N ARG A 280 7.86 26.06 11.47
CA ARG A 280 6.71 26.94 11.37
C ARG A 280 5.73 26.46 10.31
N LEU A 281 4.50 26.90 10.38
CA LEU A 281 3.52 26.64 9.32
C LEU A 281 3.96 27.33 8.02
N VAL A 282 3.75 26.64 6.90
CA VAL A 282 3.82 27.26 5.57
C VAL A 282 2.60 28.16 5.43
N SER A 283 2.82 29.47 5.24
CA SER A 283 1.73 30.39 4.92
C SER A 283 1.04 29.91 3.64
N PRO A 284 -0.32 29.88 3.60
CA PRO A 284 -1.01 29.63 2.35
C PRO A 284 -0.54 30.70 1.33
N LYS A 285 -0.03 30.25 0.18
CA LYS A 285 0.24 31.18 -0.93
C LYS A 285 -1.09 31.88 -1.20
N ALA A 286 -1.12 33.20 -1.06
CA ALA A 286 -2.23 33.98 -1.52
C ALA A 286 -2.42 33.65 -3.02
N THR A 287 -3.51 32.97 -3.32
CA THR A 287 -3.95 32.77 -4.70
C THR A 287 -4.27 34.15 -5.20
N GLN A 288 -3.38 34.75 -6.01
CA GLN A 288 -3.73 35.92 -6.77
C GLN A 288 -4.91 35.53 -7.67
N LEU A 289 -6.08 35.94 -7.26
CA LEU A 289 -7.21 36.12 -8.15
C LEU A 289 -6.83 37.21 -9.14
N SER A 290 -6.25 36.82 -10.27
CA SER A 290 -6.27 37.67 -11.45
C SER A 290 -7.69 37.58 -12.01
N CYS A 291 -8.51 38.55 -11.63
CA CYS A 291 -9.64 38.96 -12.45
C CYS A 291 -9.11 39.46 -13.78
N LEU A 292 -9.41 38.77 -14.87
CA LEU A 292 -9.74 39.37 -16.18
C LEU A 292 -10.52 38.31 -16.99
#